data_5e92cc1067da23efbb203918b2791491
#
_entry.id   5e92cc1067da23efbb203918b2791491
#
_cell.length_a   1.000
_cell.length_b   1.000
_cell.length_c   1.000
_cell.angle_alpha   90.00
_cell.angle_beta   90.00
_cell.angle_gamma   90.00
#
_symmetry.space_group_name_H-M   'P 1'
#
loop_
_entity.id
_entity.type
_entity.pdbx_description
1 polymer ?
#
loop_
_entity_poly.entity_id
_entity_poly.type
_entity_poly.pdbx_seq_one_letter_code
_entity_poly.pdbx_strand_id
1 'polypeptide(L)'
;VSTSGKQLIPDIRWLSWRNWRTQAVGEVLSDAPSWLEGVLRGAGLSTIKLAVDSVPVKNNVVEIHLNSGINALNEEERGLLVHRIRLTMGDGNAEYALRITGDGVDYSDADANVKLTTEQPTAGVYTLTGGHIVSLASSSPLRVGEAPGYDDARGFVFSSSGGAVLRADGVVECLKSDGASCGVMFSGEPMRSITEGLDGEVWAVSEN
;
A
#
# COMPACT_ATOMS: atom_id res chain seq x y z
N VAL A 1 7.25 -4.85 -4.65
CA VAL A 1 7.98 -4.00 -3.69
C VAL A 1 8.30 -2.70 -4.39
N SER A 2 8.19 -1.58 -3.68
CA SER A 2 8.55 -0.26 -4.22
C SER A 2 10.01 -0.20 -4.69
N THR A 3 10.35 0.75 -5.56
CA THR A 3 11.74 0.97 -6.00
C THR A 3 12.71 1.23 -4.85
N SER A 4 12.22 1.80 -3.73
CA SER A 4 13.01 1.98 -2.50
C SER A 4 13.32 0.66 -1.76
N GLY A 5 12.63 -0.43 -2.10
CA GLY A 5 12.77 -1.73 -1.44
C GLY A 5 12.15 -1.81 -0.05
N LYS A 6 11.49 -0.75 0.43
CA LYS A 6 10.99 -0.65 1.81
C LYS A 6 9.49 -0.90 1.98
N GLN A 7 8.72 -0.80 0.90
CA GLN A 7 7.26 -0.87 0.95
C GLN A 7 6.71 -1.91 -0.01
N LEU A 8 5.63 -2.57 0.39
CA LEU A 8 4.80 -3.36 -0.52
C LEU A 8 3.73 -2.47 -1.13
N ILE A 9 3.55 -2.62 -2.43
CA ILE A 9 2.46 -1.96 -3.17
C ILE A 9 1.40 -3.03 -3.42
N PRO A 10 0.17 -2.87 -2.92
CA PRO A 10 -0.91 -3.82 -3.18
C PRO A 10 -1.30 -3.77 -4.65
N ASP A 11 -1.48 -4.95 -5.24
CA ASP A 11 -2.04 -5.14 -6.57
C ASP A 11 -3.34 -5.93 -6.44
N ILE A 12 -4.48 -5.28 -6.65
CA ILE A 12 -5.79 -5.89 -6.48
C ILE A 12 -6.24 -6.49 -7.79
N ARG A 13 -6.49 -7.81 -7.79
CA ARG A 13 -6.92 -8.55 -8.97
C ARG A 13 -8.13 -9.42 -8.69
N TRP A 14 -8.95 -9.61 -9.71
CA TRP A 14 -10.07 -10.53 -9.68
C TRP A 14 -9.63 -11.89 -10.21
N LEU A 15 -9.71 -12.91 -9.36
CA LEU A 15 -9.30 -14.27 -9.69
C LEU A 15 -10.48 -15.21 -9.70
N SER A 16 -10.40 -16.28 -10.50
CA SER A 16 -11.44 -17.32 -10.51
C SER A 16 -11.46 -18.08 -9.19
N TRP A 17 -12.61 -18.22 -8.56
CA TRP A 17 -12.79 -18.89 -7.27
C TRP A 17 -12.21 -20.31 -7.22
N ARG A 18 -12.34 -21.07 -8.30
CA ARG A 18 -11.99 -22.50 -8.28
C ARG A 18 -10.50 -22.79 -8.09
N ASN A 19 -9.63 -21.94 -8.61
CA ASN A 19 -8.18 -22.12 -8.56
C ASN A 19 -7.45 -20.83 -8.22
N TRP A 20 -8.08 -19.99 -7.40
CA TRP A 20 -7.57 -18.67 -7.05
C TRP A 20 -6.16 -18.70 -6.47
N ARG A 21 -5.80 -19.72 -5.68
CA ARG A 21 -4.45 -19.83 -5.09
C ARG A 21 -3.38 -20.00 -6.17
N THR A 22 -3.64 -20.87 -7.14
CA THR A 22 -2.71 -21.10 -8.26
C THR A 22 -2.55 -19.83 -9.09
N GLN A 23 -3.67 -19.16 -9.39
CA GLN A 23 -3.65 -17.90 -10.12
C GLN A 23 -2.93 -16.80 -9.33
N ALA A 24 -3.20 -16.66 -8.03
CA ALA A 24 -2.59 -15.65 -7.18
C ALA A 24 -1.06 -15.83 -7.10
N VAL A 25 -0.57 -17.06 -6.92
CA VAL A 25 0.87 -17.32 -6.97
C VAL A 25 1.43 -17.03 -8.37
N GLY A 26 0.73 -17.40 -9.44
CA GLY A 26 1.11 -17.07 -10.80
C GLY A 26 1.28 -15.57 -11.01
N GLU A 27 0.36 -14.76 -10.48
CA GLU A 27 0.43 -13.29 -10.54
C GLU A 27 1.60 -12.72 -9.73
N VAL A 28 1.90 -13.29 -8.55
CA VAL A 28 3.08 -12.89 -7.77
C VAL A 28 4.39 -13.16 -8.53
N LEU A 29 4.43 -14.23 -9.33
CA LEU A 29 5.60 -14.64 -10.12
C LEU A 29 5.67 -13.94 -11.48
N SER A 30 4.59 -13.28 -11.93
CA SER A 30 4.55 -12.54 -13.19
C SER A 30 5.28 -11.20 -13.08
N ASP A 31 5.63 -10.64 -14.23
CA ASP A 31 6.15 -9.28 -14.31
C ASP A 31 5.09 -8.26 -13.85
N ALA A 32 5.54 -7.12 -13.36
CA ALA A 32 4.67 -6.04 -12.97
C ALA A 32 3.84 -5.56 -14.16
N PRO A 33 2.55 -5.22 -13.96
CA PRO A 33 1.76 -4.62 -15.02
C PRO A 33 2.37 -3.28 -15.46
N SER A 34 2.20 -2.94 -16.73
CA SER A 34 2.86 -1.76 -17.34
C SER A 34 2.60 -0.43 -16.59
N TRP A 35 1.44 -0.30 -15.95
CA TRP A 35 1.11 0.90 -15.17
C TRP A 35 1.90 1.02 -13.84
N LEU A 36 2.56 -0.06 -13.40
CA LEU A 36 3.46 -0.09 -12.25
C LEU A 36 4.95 -0.12 -12.64
N GLU A 37 5.25 -0.10 -13.95
CA GLU A 37 6.63 0.05 -14.42
C GLU A 37 7.24 1.35 -13.89
N GLY A 38 8.44 1.27 -13.34
CA GLY A 38 9.12 2.41 -12.72
C GLY A 38 8.80 2.65 -11.25
N VAL A 39 7.68 2.12 -10.74
CA VAL A 39 7.32 2.21 -9.32
C VAL A 39 7.75 0.96 -8.55
N LEU A 40 7.74 -0.19 -9.22
CA LEU A 40 8.17 -1.45 -8.63
C LEU A 40 9.63 -1.73 -8.96
N ARG A 41 10.38 -2.17 -7.98
CA ARG A 41 11.69 -2.78 -8.20
C ARG A 41 11.45 -4.06 -8.99
N GLY A 42 11.87 -4.07 -10.26
CA GLY A 42 11.77 -5.23 -11.12
C GLY A 42 12.53 -6.39 -10.49
N ALA A 43 11.82 -7.35 -9.97
CA ALA A 43 12.43 -8.60 -9.62
C ALA A 43 12.52 -9.39 -10.94
N GLY A 44 13.67 -9.93 -11.28
CA GLY A 44 13.85 -10.91 -12.36
C GLY A 44 13.15 -12.22 -12.02
N LEU A 45 11.85 -12.14 -11.68
CA LEU A 45 11.03 -13.29 -11.28
C LEU A 45 10.50 -14.07 -12.48
N SER A 46 10.65 -13.56 -13.70
CA SER A 46 10.16 -14.18 -14.92
C SER A 46 10.72 -15.59 -15.18
N THR A 47 11.85 -15.92 -14.56
CA THR A 47 12.45 -17.28 -14.60
C THR A 47 11.88 -18.22 -13.55
N ILE A 48 11.19 -17.70 -12.54
CA ILE A 48 10.60 -18.47 -11.44
C ILE A 48 9.17 -18.81 -11.81
N LYS A 49 8.83 -20.09 -11.77
CA LYS A 49 7.51 -20.60 -12.13
C LYS A 49 7.08 -21.67 -11.11
N LEU A 50 5.80 -21.93 -11.06
CA LEU A 50 5.31 -23.12 -10.40
C LEU A 50 5.88 -24.35 -11.08
N ALA A 51 6.43 -25.27 -10.29
CA ALA A 51 6.94 -26.56 -10.78
C ALA A 51 5.79 -27.53 -11.10
N VAL A 52 4.60 -27.28 -10.53
CA VAL A 52 3.37 -28.02 -10.79
C VAL A 52 2.24 -27.02 -11.03
N ASP A 53 1.31 -27.34 -11.92
CA ASP A 53 0.23 -26.44 -12.36
C ASP A 53 -0.89 -26.24 -11.31
N SER A 54 -0.57 -26.45 -10.04
CA SER A 54 -1.55 -26.28 -8.95
C SER A 54 -0.90 -25.95 -7.63
N VAL A 55 -1.66 -25.25 -6.78
CA VAL A 55 -1.31 -24.96 -5.40
C VAL A 55 -2.32 -25.68 -4.50
N PRO A 56 -2.05 -26.95 -4.12
CA PRO A 56 -2.96 -27.75 -3.33
C PRO A 56 -2.93 -27.35 -1.86
N VAL A 57 -4.04 -27.66 -1.18
CA VAL A 57 -4.13 -27.63 0.28
C VAL A 57 -4.21 -29.07 0.76
N LYS A 58 -3.24 -29.50 1.57
CA LYS A 58 -3.21 -30.83 2.17
C LYS A 58 -2.98 -30.72 3.68
N ASN A 59 -3.80 -31.38 4.47
CA ASN A 59 -3.68 -31.38 5.93
C ASN A 59 -3.52 -29.97 6.52
N ASN A 60 -4.31 -29.03 6.02
CA ASN A 60 -4.26 -27.62 6.44
C ASN A 60 -2.96 -26.89 6.07
N VAL A 61 -2.21 -27.40 5.09
CA VAL A 61 -0.99 -26.78 4.56
C VAL A 61 -1.20 -26.43 3.09
N VAL A 62 -0.98 -25.19 2.72
CA VAL A 62 -0.89 -24.73 1.33
C VAL A 62 0.51 -25.07 0.81
N GLU A 63 0.61 -25.96 -0.17
CA GLU A 63 1.88 -26.40 -0.73
C GLU A 63 2.17 -25.66 -2.05
N ILE A 64 3.28 -24.94 -2.08
CA ILE A 64 3.75 -24.20 -3.25
C ILE A 64 5.10 -24.77 -3.69
N HIS A 65 5.12 -25.34 -4.88
CA HIS A 65 6.33 -25.92 -5.45
C HIS A 65 6.82 -25.03 -6.59
N LEU A 66 7.97 -24.39 -6.37
CA LEU A 66 8.64 -23.55 -7.36
C LEU A 66 9.72 -24.34 -8.10
N ASN A 67 10.05 -23.91 -9.31
CA ASN A 67 11.17 -24.47 -10.06
C ASN A 67 12.52 -24.04 -9.46
N SER A 68 13.62 -24.55 -10.01
CA SER A 68 14.98 -24.24 -9.58
C SER A 68 15.38 -22.77 -9.72
N GLY A 69 14.59 -21.95 -10.41
CA GLY A 69 14.83 -20.50 -10.55
C GLY A 69 14.95 -19.77 -9.22
N ILE A 70 14.26 -20.23 -8.18
CA ILE A 70 14.38 -19.65 -6.82
C ILE A 70 15.80 -19.76 -6.23
N ASN A 71 16.58 -20.77 -6.66
CA ASN A 71 17.93 -20.99 -6.17
C ASN A 71 18.92 -19.94 -6.72
N ALA A 72 18.58 -19.28 -7.83
CA ALA A 72 19.39 -18.21 -8.42
C ALA A 72 19.21 -16.86 -7.71
N LEU A 73 18.17 -16.70 -6.91
CA LEU A 73 17.95 -15.50 -6.11
C LEU A 73 18.94 -15.43 -4.95
N ASN A 74 19.39 -14.21 -4.63
CA ASN A 74 20.08 -13.96 -3.37
C ASN A 74 19.11 -14.08 -2.17
N GLU A 75 19.65 -14.03 -0.95
CA GLU A 75 18.86 -14.22 0.28
C GLU A 75 17.77 -13.16 0.44
N GLU A 76 18.08 -11.90 0.16
CA GLU A 76 17.11 -10.78 0.25
C GLU A 76 15.97 -10.95 -0.77
N GLU A 77 16.30 -11.20 -2.02
CA GLU A 77 15.31 -11.40 -3.09
C GLU A 77 14.41 -12.60 -2.81
N ARG A 78 14.99 -13.68 -2.31
CA ARG A 78 14.24 -14.89 -1.93
C ARG A 78 13.32 -14.62 -0.76
N GLY A 79 13.80 -13.93 0.26
CA GLY A 79 12.98 -13.50 1.40
C GLY A 79 11.82 -12.61 0.96
N LEU A 80 12.06 -11.63 0.10
CA LEU A 80 11.02 -10.77 -0.45
C LEU A 80 9.97 -11.53 -1.27
N LEU A 81 10.39 -12.52 -2.06
CA LEU A 81 9.47 -13.36 -2.82
C LEU A 81 8.58 -14.19 -1.90
N VAL A 82 9.17 -14.88 -0.92
CA VAL A 82 8.42 -15.68 0.06
C VAL A 82 7.44 -14.82 0.84
N HIS A 83 7.87 -13.64 1.28
CA HIS A 83 7.02 -12.69 1.98
C HIS A 83 5.83 -12.21 1.13
N ARG A 84 6.05 -11.88 -0.16
CA ARG A 84 4.98 -11.52 -1.09
C ARG A 84 3.97 -12.64 -1.26
N ILE A 85 4.43 -13.88 -1.43
CA ILE A 85 3.56 -15.05 -1.54
C ILE A 85 2.74 -15.21 -0.26
N ARG A 86 3.37 -15.13 0.91
CA ARG A 86 2.73 -15.25 2.21
C ARG A 86 1.61 -14.22 2.38
N LEU A 87 1.87 -12.96 2.14
CA LEU A 87 0.86 -11.91 2.22
C LEU A 87 -0.29 -12.09 1.21
N THR A 88 0.04 -12.54 -0.01
CA THR A 88 -0.97 -12.80 -1.04
C THR A 88 -1.87 -13.97 -0.69
N MET A 89 -1.36 -14.97 0.02
CA MET A 89 -2.15 -16.12 0.50
C MET A 89 -3.00 -15.80 1.73
N GLY A 90 -2.86 -14.61 2.33
CA GLY A 90 -3.66 -14.17 3.46
C GLY A 90 -3.09 -14.62 4.80
N ASP A 91 -1.80 -14.42 5.01
CA ASP A 91 -1.15 -14.63 6.30
C ASP A 91 -1.70 -13.66 7.34
N GLY A 92 -2.55 -14.15 8.17
CA GLY A 92 -3.28 -13.41 9.21
C GLY A 92 -4.62 -14.05 9.55
N ASN A 93 -5.20 -14.80 8.63
CA ASN A 93 -6.31 -15.71 8.89
C ASN A 93 -5.73 -17.13 8.95
N ALA A 94 -5.37 -17.54 10.14
CA ALA A 94 -4.59 -18.74 10.48
C ALA A 94 -5.28 -20.09 10.19
N GLU A 95 -6.01 -20.20 9.08
CA GLU A 95 -6.59 -21.49 8.69
C GLU A 95 -5.57 -22.45 8.08
N TYR A 96 -4.49 -21.92 7.46
CA TYR A 96 -3.55 -22.75 6.69
C TYR A 96 -2.11 -22.37 6.98
N ALA A 97 -1.27 -23.38 7.25
CA ALA A 97 0.17 -23.20 7.20
C ALA A 97 0.64 -23.10 5.73
N LEU A 98 1.73 -22.40 5.48
CA LEU A 98 2.31 -22.24 4.15
C LEU A 98 3.61 -23.03 4.06
N ARG A 99 3.76 -23.84 3.01
CA ARG A 99 4.99 -24.55 2.69
C ARG A 99 5.44 -24.17 1.27
N ILE A 100 6.62 -23.58 1.17
CA ILE A 100 7.20 -23.14 -0.10
C ILE A 100 8.48 -23.94 -0.34
N THR A 101 8.53 -24.69 -1.45
CA THR A 101 9.71 -25.45 -1.82
C THR A 101 10.19 -25.09 -3.22
N GLY A 102 11.47 -25.23 -3.47
CA GLY A 102 12.06 -25.08 -4.80
C GLY A 102 13.17 -26.12 -4.99
N ASP A 103 13.02 -26.96 -6.01
CA ASP A 103 13.98 -28.04 -6.31
C ASP A 103 14.31 -28.92 -5.09
N GLY A 104 13.28 -29.24 -4.29
CA GLY A 104 13.41 -30.07 -3.08
C GLY A 104 13.90 -29.35 -1.82
N VAL A 105 14.29 -28.09 -1.91
CA VAL A 105 14.70 -27.26 -0.76
C VAL A 105 13.49 -26.53 -0.18
N ASP A 106 13.36 -26.50 1.14
CA ASP A 106 12.30 -25.76 1.84
C ASP A 106 12.73 -24.29 2.07
N TYR A 107 11.90 -23.36 1.63
CA TYR A 107 12.09 -21.92 1.74
C TYR A 107 11.01 -21.23 2.55
N SER A 108 10.19 -21.98 3.27
CA SER A 108 9.02 -21.45 4.00
C SER A 108 9.35 -20.33 4.97
N ASP A 109 10.55 -20.32 5.55
CA ASP A 109 11.02 -19.33 6.52
C ASP A 109 12.01 -18.32 5.95
N ALA A 110 12.19 -18.27 4.62
CA ALA A 110 13.17 -17.38 4.00
C ALA A 110 12.87 -15.89 4.23
N ASP A 111 11.62 -15.55 4.57
CA ASP A 111 11.18 -14.19 4.87
C ASP A 111 11.32 -13.78 6.36
N ALA A 112 11.85 -14.62 7.23
CA ALA A 112 11.97 -14.35 8.67
C ALA A 112 12.71 -13.05 8.99
N ASN A 113 13.64 -12.62 8.14
CA ASN A 113 14.43 -11.41 8.30
C ASN A 113 13.93 -10.22 7.45
N VAL A 114 12.84 -10.40 6.70
CA VAL A 114 12.28 -9.34 5.86
C VAL A 114 11.61 -8.29 6.74
N LYS A 115 12.19 -7.10 6.78
CA LYS A 115 11.64 -5.93 7.47
C LYS A 115 11.11 -4.96 6.42
N LEU A 116 9.91 -5.21 5.95
CA LEU A 116 9.19 -4.20 5.18
C LEU A 116 8.43 -3.32 6.17
N THR A 117 8.61 -2.03 6.05
CA THR A 117 7.69 -1.09 6.68
C THR A 117 6.38 -1.21 5.92
N THR A 118 5.43 -1.95 6.45
CA THR A 118 4.04 -1.68 6.17
C THR A 118 3.70 -0.37 6.87
N GLU A 119 4.20 0.73 6.36
CA GLU A 119 3.44 1.95 6.46
C GLU A 119 2.19 1.66 5.64
N GLN A 120 1.23 0.98 6.29
CA GLN A 120 -0.13 1.29 5.92
C GLN A 120 -0.18 2.80 6.07
N PRO A 121 -0.47 3.55 5.02
CA PRO A 121 -0.99 4.86 5.26
C PRO A 121 -2.10 4.57 6.26
N THR A 122 -2.00 5.12 7.45
CA THR A 122 -3.13 5.24 8.35
C THR A 122 -4.08 6.13 7.57
N ALA A 123 -4.75 5.52 6.61
CA ALA A 123 -5.75 6.14 5.80
C ALA A 123 -6.95 6.34 6.72
N GLY A 124 -6.78 7.28 7.63
CA GLY A 124 -7.90 7.88 8.29
C GLY A 124 -8.76 8.40 7.15
N VAL A 125 -9.93 7.85 6.97
CA VAL A 125 -10.91 8.49 6.11
C VAL A 125 -11.38 9.74 6.85
N TYR A 126 -11.10 10.88 6.26
CA TYR A 126 -11.48 12.17 6.82
C TYR A 126 -12.49 12.84 5.91
N THR A 127 -13.37 13.60 6.49
CA THR A 127 -14.31 14.48 5.78
C THR A 127 -14.30 15.86 6.41
N LEU A 128 -14.64 16.86 5.59
CA LEU A 128 -14.89 18.20 6.07
C LEU A 128 -16.41 18.42 6.11
N THR A 129 -16.95 18.65 7.29
CA THR A 129 -18.38 18.89 7.46
C THR A 129 -18.64 19.93 8.54
N GLY A 130 -19.53 20.90 8.26
CA GLY A 130 -19.80 22.02 9.16
C GLY A 130 -18.54 22.78 9.57
N GLY A 131 -17.61 22.97 8.63
CA GLY A 131 -16.34 23.66 8.85
C GLY A 131 -15.32 22.90 9.71
N HIS A 132 -15.56 21.63 10.04
CA HIS A 132 -14.65 20.84 10.86
C HIS A 132 -14.17 19.60 10.13
N ILE A 133 -12.91 19.23 10.37
CA ILE A 133 -12.35 17.96 9.93
C ILE A 133 -12.87 16.86 10.86
N VAL A 134 -13.43 15.83 10.29
CA VAL A 134 -14.03 14.70 11.01
C VAL A 134 -13.38 13.40 10.53
N SER A 135 -12.88 12.61 11.46
CA SER A 135 -12.38 11.25 11.18
C SER A 135 -13.56 10.28 11.11
N LEU A 136 -13.59 9.47 10.05
CA LEU A 136 -14.57 8.40 9.83
C LEU A 136 -14.00 7.01 10.13
N ALA A 137 -12.83 6.93 10.78
CA ALA A 137 -12.16 5.66 11.08
C ALA A 137 -12.90 4.80 12.13
N SER A 138 -13.88 5.36 12.84
CA SER A 138 -14.71 4.65 13.82
C SER A 138 -16.17 4.62 13.40
N SER A 139 -16.97 3.76 14.05
CA SER A 139 -18.43 3.70 13.85
C SER A 139 -19.15 5.01 14.21
N SER A 140 -18.49 5.89 14.94
CA SER A 140 -18.97 7.25 15.24
C SER A 140 -17.95 8.25 14.73
N PRO A 141 -18.36 9.20 13.87
CA PRO A 141 -17.47 10.25 13.39
C PRO A 141 -16.91 11.07 14.57
N LEU A 142 -15.59 11.24 14.60
CA LEU A 142 -14.90 12.00 15.63
C LEU A 142 -14.32 13.26 15.03
N ARG A 143 -14.65 14.42 15.62
CA ARG A 143 -14.04 15.70 15.25
C ARG A 143 -12.55 15.67 15.56
N VAL A 144 -11.73 16.13 14.61
CA VAL A 144 -10.29 16.27 14.78
C VAL A 144 -10.02 17.64 15.40
N GLY A 145 -9.72 17.66 16.71
CA GLY A 145 -9.45 18.88 17.45
C GLY A 145 -10.61 19.85 17.57
N GLU A 146 -10.34 21.03 18.14
CA GLU A 146 -11.28 22.14 18.29
C GLU A 146 -10.92 23.33 17.40
N ALA A 147 -10.23 23.09 16.30
CA ALA A 147 -9.83 24.15 15.38
C ALA A 147 -11.02 24.96 14.86
N PRO A 148 -10.84 26.26 14.59
CA PRO A 148 -11.86 27.12 14.02
C PRO A 148 -12.36 26.55 12.69
N GLY A 149 -13.62 26.89 12.36
CA GLY A 149 -14.28 26.34 11.20
C GLY A 149 -13.60 26.68 9.86
N TYR A 150 -13.63 25.72 8.97
CA TYR A 150 -13.19 25.84 7.58
C TYR A 150 -14.41 25.86 6.65
N ASP A 151 -15.42 26.68 6.99
CA ASP A 151 -16.70 26.73 6.27
C ASP A 151 -16.56 27.20 4.82
N ASP A 152 -15.50 27.94 4.53
CA ASP A 152 -15.15 28.44 3.20
C ASP A 152 -14.20 27.52 2.43
N ALA A 153 -13.88 26.34 2.94
CA ALA A 153 -12.94 25.42 2.27
C ALA A 153 -13.55 24.86 0.97
N ARG A 154 -12.76 24.90 -0.10
CA ARG A 154 -13.03 24.26 -1.39
C ARG A 154 -12.45 22.85 -1.51
N GLY A 155 -11.42 22.57 -0.73
CA GLY A 155 -10.75 21.27 -0.71
C GLY A 155 -9.87 21.13 0.52
N PHE A 156 -9.55 19.90 0.86
CA PHE A 156 -8.59 19.62 1.92
C PHE A 156 -7.89 18.30 1.65
N VAL A 157 -6.70 18.18 2.20
CA VAL A 157 -5.94 16.92 2.33
C VAL A 157 -5.56 16.79 3.79
N PHE A 158 -5.73 15.60 4.36
CA PHE A 158 -5.48 15.41 5.78
C PHE A 158 -5.12 13.97 6.11
N SER A 159 -4.11 13.82 6.95
CA SER A 159 -3.64 12.54 7.47
C SER A 159 -3.39 12.62 8.98
N SER A 160 -2.94 11.56 9.59
CA SER A 160 -2.57 11.54 11.01
C SER A 160 -1.40 12.49 11.35
N SER A 161 -0.62 12.90 10.36
CA SER A 161 0.48 13.87 10.51
C SER A 161 0.08 15.32 10.33
N GLY A 162 -1.17 15.58 9.87
CA GLY A 162 -1.68 16.90 9.49
C GLY A 162 -2.03 16.94 8.01
N GLY A 163 -2.01 18.12 7.40
CA GLY A 163 -2.39 18.29 6.00
C GLY A 163 -2.46 19.74 5.56
N ALA A 164 -3.42 20.04 4.68
CA ALA A 164 -3.70 21.39 4.22
C ALA A 164 -5.17 21.60 3.87
N VAL A 165 -5.62 22.84 3.91
CA VAL A 165 -6.93 23.27 3.44
C VAL A 165 -6.79 24.34 2.38
N LEU A 166 -7.56 24.21 1.31
CA LEU A 166 -7.71 25.21 0.25
C LEU A 166 -8.94 26.06 0.55
N ARG A 167 -8.74 27.33 0.77
CA ARG A 167 -9.78 28.33 1.04
C ARG A 167 -10.49 28.78 -0.23
N ALA A 168 -11.65 29.42 -0.07
CA ALA A 168 -12.43 29.94 -1.19
C ALA A 168 -11.71 31.03 -2.00
N ASP A 169 -10.81 31.76 -1.38
CA ASP A 169 -9.98 32.80 -1.99
C ASP A 169 -8.72 32.23 -2.69
N GLY A 170 -8.55 30.91 -2.70
CA GLY A 170 -7.40 30.25 -3.31
C GLY A 170 -6.16 30.17 -2.43
N VAL A 171 -6.24 30.62 -1.17
CA VAL A 171 -5.14 30.46 -0.21
C VAL A 171 -5.11 29.02 0.30
N VAL A 172 -3.91 28.47 0.43
CA VAL A 172 -3.68 27.15 1.01
C VAL A 172 -3.04 27.31 2.39
N GLU A 173 -3.69 26.81 3.41
CA GLU A 173 -3.21 26.80 4.78
C GLU A 173 -2.74 25.41 5.18
N CYS A 174 -1.63 25.35 5.90
CA CYS A 174 -1.11 24.17 6.55
C CYS A 174 -2.02 23.79 7.74
N LEU A 175 -2.19 22.47 7.96
CA LEU A 175 -2.91 21.91 9.08
C LEU A 175 -2.01 21.00 9.91
N LYS A 176 -2.03 21.18 11.23
CA LYS A 176 -1.42 20.23 12.17
C LYS A 176 -2.30 18.97 12.32
N SER A 177 -1.76 17.95 12.97
CA SER A 177 -2.47 16.70 13.25
C SER A 177 -3.74 16.84 14.08
N ASP A 178 -3.88 17.92 14.82
CA ASP A 178 -5.09 18.30 15.57
C ASP A 178 -6.06 19.18 14.74
N GLY A 179 -5.79 19.37 13.45
CA GLY A 179 -6.60 20.20 12.55
C GLY A 179 -6.41 21.70 12.70
N ALA A 180 -5.56 22.17 13.62
CA ALA A 180 -5.28 23.59 13.79
C ALA A 180 -4.40 24.10 12.63
N SER A 181 -4.62 25.35 12.20
CA SER A 181 -3.75 25.99 11.20
C SER A 181 -2.32 26.13 11.70
N CYS A 182 -1.35 25.83 10.87
CA CYS A 182 0.07 26.13 11.09
C CYS A 182 0.59 27.29 10.23
N GLY A 183 -0.30 27.96 9.52
CA GLY A 183 -0.01 29.13 8.71
C GLY A 183 -0.26 28.91 7.21
N VAL A 184 -0.01 29.93 6.44
CA VAL A 184 -0.20 29.91 4.97
C VAL A 184 0.97 29.18 4.32
N MET A 185 0.67 28.17 3.48
CA MET A 185 1.67 27.44 2.68
C MET A 185 1.91 28.09 1.32
N PHE A 186 0.82 28.41 0.63
CA PHE A 186 0.85 29.02 -0.70
C PHE A 186 0.02 30.30 -0.69
N SER A 187 0.66 31.41 -1.07
CA SER A 187 0.05 32.73 -1.21
C SER A 187 0.58 33.40 -2.49
N GLY A 188 -0.20 34.30 -3.05
CA GLY A 188 0.14 35.02 -4.26
C GLY A 188 -0.85 34.71 -5.36
N GLU A 189 -0.63 33.70 -6.19
CA GLU A 189 -1.64 33.27 -7.16
C GLU A 189 -2.68 32.37 -6.50
N PRO A 190 -3.98 32.55 -6.81
CA PRO A 190 -5.03 31.68 -6.27
C PRO A 190 -4.82 30.23 -6.71
N MET A 191 -4.90 29.31 -5.78
CA MET A 191 -4.84 27.89 -6.06
C MET A 191 -6.21 27.34 -6.40
N ARG A 192 -6.26 26.45 -7.38
CA ARG A 192 -7.49 25.79 -7.86
C ARG A 192 -7.76 24.46 -7.17
N SER A 193 -6.71 23.71 -6.91
CA SER A 193 -6.82 22.40 -6.27
C SER A 193 -5.57 22.07 -5.48
N ILE A 194 -5.74 21.17 -4.50
CA ILE A 194 -4.65 20.61 -3.72
C ILE A 194 -4.78 19.08 -3.71
N THR A 195 -3.65 18.39 -3.57
CA THR A 195 -3.59 16.95 -3.37
C THR A 195 -2.40 16.60 -2.48
N GLU A 196 -2.44 15.44 -1.85
CA GLU A 196 -1.35 14.90 -1.06
C GLU A 196 -0.43 14.05 -1.95
N GLY A 197 0.87 14.24 -1.81
CA GLY A 197 1.90 13.39 -2.40
C GLY A 197 2.23 12.18 -1.54
N LEU A 198 3.21 11.37 -1.99
CA LEU A 198 3.54 10.09 -1.36
C LEU A 198 4.14 10.21 0.04
N ASP A 199 4.83 11.30 0.34
CA ASP A 199 5.56 11.51 1.60
C ASP A 199 4.91 12.59 2.48
N GLY A 200 3.60 12.81 2.33
CA GLY A 200 2.86 13.85 3.06
C GLY A 200 3.09 15.26 2.51
N GLU A 201 3.68 15.38 1.34
CA GLU A 201 3.83 16.64 0.61
C GLU A 201 2.45 17.14 0.16
N VAL A 202 2.27 18.44 0.13
CA VAL A 202 1.07 19.05 -0.43
C VAL A 202 1.41 19.67 -1.78
N TRP A 203 0.74 19.18 -2.80
CA TRP A 203 0.82 19.74 -4.15
C TRP A 203 -0.36 20.65 -4.39
N ALA A 204 -0.11 21.81 -4.94
CA ALA A 204 -1.13 22.78 -5.32
C ALA A 204 -1.01 23.15 -6.79
N VAL A 205 -2.14 23.35 -7.44
CA VAL A 205 -2.24 23.79 -8.83
C VAL A 205 -2.88 25.17 -8.84
N SER A 206 -2.19 26.16 -9.47
CA SER A 206 -2.71 27.51 -9.64
C SER A 206 -3.83 27.56 -10.68
N GLU A 207 -4.58 28.68 -10.71
CA GLU A 207 -5.65 28.90 -11.69
C GLU A 207 -5.11 29.29 -13.08
N ASN A 208 -3.84 29.66 -13.20
CA ASN A 208 -3.16 30.09 -14.45
C ASN A 208 -2.25 29.02 -15.02
#